data_45ed75951bab77392539201bc6ea302e
#
_entry.id   45ed75951bab77392539201bc6ea302e
#
_cell.length_a   1.000
_cell.length_b   1.000
_cell.length_c   1.000
_cell.angle_alpha   90.00
_cell.angle_beta   90.00
_cell.angle_gamma   90.00
#
_symmetry.space_group_name_H-M   'P 1'
#
loop_
_entity.id
_entity.type
_entity.pdbx_description
1 polymer ?
#
loop_
_entity_poly.entity_id
_entity_poly.type
_entity_poly.pdbx_seq_one_letter_code
_entity_poly.pdbx_strand_id
1 'polypeptide(L)'
;FNFRARARRRTSSRTTRPLVRLYDLGLHYESPNKGITLGVGRQNPTLVSGVGDFDGGFLKVRVGRKMHVGFFGGFQPSLQTSGFDAKAQKMGAFVNWDRTGLRFFRQNTTLAFVGEYQNGQINREYFYFQNFIWIGRKVSLFQHVAVDLDRHNQTLQNKRVQLRNAYTTLRVSPSSRFSVSVGYDARNQILPPVFETVEDSLMAVAFRQGFQGNVT
;
A
#
# COMPACT_ATOMS: atom_id res chain seq x y z
N PHE A 1 -4.64 24.35 -2.17
CA PHE A 1 -3.40 23.76 -1.65
C PHE A 1 -3.60 23.34 -0.21
N ASN A 2 -3.12 22.16 0.14
CA ASN A 2 -3.09 21.64 1.49
C ASN A 2 -1.67 21.23 1.86
N PHE A 3 -1.21 21.67 3.02
CA PHE A 3 0.02 21.19 3.63
C PHE A 3 -0.32 20.12 4.66
N ARG A 4 0.40 19.01 4.66
CA ARG A 4 0.24 17.93 5.62
C ARG A 4 1.59 17.54 6.21
N ALA A 5 1.65 17.45 7.53
CA ALA A 5 2.82 16.97 8.25
C ALA A 5 2.40 16.00 9.36
N ARG A 6 3.06 14.86 9.45
CA ARG A 6 2.86 13.88 10.52
C ARG A 6 4.20 13.26 10.92
N ALA A 7 4.60 13.48 12.15
CA ALA A 7 5.79 12.90 12.74
C ALA A 7 5.48 12.19 14.06
N ARG A 8 6.25 11.16 14.38
CA ARG A 8 6.19 10.47 15.68
C ARG A 8 7.58 10.33 16.26
N ARG A 9 7.74 10.75 17.51
CA ARG A 9 8.95 10.51 18.30
C ARG A 9 8.76 9.26 19.15
N ARG A 10 9.69 8.33 19.07
CA ARG A 10 9.72 7.14 19.94
C ARG A 10 11.00 7.21 20.77
N THR A 11 10.85 7.21 22.09
CA THR A 11 11.97 7.10 23.03
C THR A 11 11.97 5.67 23.56
N SER A 12 13.09 4.96 23.42
CA SER A 12 13.27 3.62 23.98
C SER A 12 14.22 3.74 25.16
N SER A 13 13.89 3.07 26.27
CA SER A 13 14.73 3.04 27.48
C SER A 13 16.07 2.34 27.28
N ARG A 14 16.27 1.64 26.16
CA ARG A 14 17.52 0.93 25.83
C ARG A 14 18.43 1.67 24.86
N THR A 15 18.00 2.74 24.24
CA THR A 15 18.81 3.51 23.28
C THR A 15 18.74 4.98 23.59
N THR A 16 19.89 5.61 23.76
CA THR A 16 20.05 7.03 24.10
C THR A 16 19.65 7.99 22.97
N ARG A 17 19.32 7.50 21.79
CA ARG A 17 18.95 8.33 20.64
C ARG A 17 17.44 8.27 20.39
N PRO A 18 16.73 9.41 20.49
CA PRO A 18 15.32 9.46 20.11
C PRO A 18 15.18 9.21 18.61
N LEU A 19 14.37 8.23 18.23
CA LEU A 19 14.03 7.98 16.84
C LEU A 19 12.83 8.85 16.46
N VAL A 20 13.06 9.83 15.59
CA VAL A 20 11.98 10.63 14.99
C VAL A 20 11.64 10.02 13.63
N ARG A 21 10.39 9.59 13.45
CA ARG A 21 9.89 9.11 12.16
C ARG A 21 8.95 10.14 11.56
N LEU A 22 9.27 10.53 10.35
CA LEU A 22 8.42 11.38 9.52
C LEU A 22 7.59 10.48 8.60
N TYR A 23 6.27 10.50 8.78
CA TYR A 23 5.34 9.66 8.01
C TYR A 23 4.74 10.38 6.81
N ASP A 24 4.50 11.67 6.93
CA ASP A 24 3.85 12.46 5.89
C ASP A 24 4.39 13.88 5.96
N LEU A 25 4.87 14.39 4.85
CA LEU A 25 5.32 15.77 4.68
C LEU A 25 5.19 16.15 3.21
N GLY A 26 4.13 16.81 2.84
CA GLY A 26 3.89 17.12 1.44
C GLY A 26 2.95 18.27 1.18
N LEU A 27 3.01 18.72 -0.05
CA LEU A 27 2.07 19.68 -0.62
C LEU A 27 1.11 18.92 -1.53
N HIS A 28 -0.18 19.18 -1.36
CA HIS A 28 -1.22 18.60 -2.19
C HIS A 28 -2.01 19.74 -2.86
N TYR A 29 -2.24 19.58 -4.15
CA TYR A 29 -3.11 20.42 -4.93
C TYR A 29 -4.25 19.59 -5.49
N GLU A 30 -5.47 20.07 -5.35
CA GLU A 30 -6.65 19.51 -6.02
C GLU A 30 -7.31 20.63 -6.81
N SER A 31 -7.57 20.38 -8.09
CA SER A 31 -8.25 21.35 -8.94
C SER A 31 -9.71 21.57 -8.47
N PRO A 32 -10.31 22.75 -8.66
CA PRO A 32 -11.68 23.06 -8.21
C PRO A 32 -12.73 22.08 -8.69
N ASN A 33 -12.61 21.57 -9.90
CA ASN A 33 -13.49 20.56 -10.49
C ASN A 33 -13.11 19.12 -10.12
N LYS A 34 -12.13 18.93 -9.22
CA LYS A 34 -11.58 17.62 -8.82
C LYS A 34 -11.10 16.75 -9.99
N GLY A 35 -10.74 17.39 -11.09
CA GLY A 35 -10.26 16.71 -12.30
C GLY A 35 -8.82 16.26 -12.20
N ILE A 36 -8.00 17.03 -11.48
CA ILE A 36 -6.56 16.79 -11.30
C ILE A 36 -6.21 16.89 -9.83
N THR A 37 -5.44 15.92 -9.35
CA THR A 37 -4.83 15.94 -8.03
C THR A 37 -3.33 15.75 -8.20
N LEU A 38 -2.54 16.64 -7.59
CA LEU A 38 -1.08 16.58 -7.55
C LEU A 38 -0.65 16.47 -6.10
N GLY A 39 0.40 15.71 -5.85
CA GLY A 39 1.05 15.65 -4.55
C GLY A 39 2.57 15.61 -4.74
N VAL A 40 3.30 16.31 -3.88
CA VAL A 40 4.77 16.32 -3.87
C VAL A 40 5.27 16.25 -2.43
N GLY A 41 6.25 15.41 -2.18
CA GLY A 41 6.86 15.20 -0.87
C GLY A 41 6.76 13.76 -0.39
N ARG A 42 6.87 13.54 0.94
CA ARG A 42 6.66 12.25 1.55
C ARG A 42 5.17 11.98 1.69
N GLN A 43 4.70 10.93 1.07
CA GLN A 43 3.28 10.64 0.99
C GLN A 43 2.98 9.14 0.88
N ASN A 44 1.79 8.79 1.36
CA ASN A 44 1.19 7.47 1.19
C ASN A 44 -0.24 7.67 0.64
N PRO A 45 -0.43 7.70 -0.68
CA PRO A 45 -1.74 7.94 -1.26
C PRO A 45 -2.73 6.82 -0.91
N THR A 46 -3.90 7.19 -0.41
CA THR A 46 -4.93 6.23 0.04
C THR A 46 -5.42 5.28 -1.06
N LEU A 47 -5.34 5.70 -2.32
CA LEU A 47 -5.73 4.88 -3.47
C LEU A 47 -4.78 3.69 -3.72
N VAL A 48 -3.54 3.82 -3.26
CA VAL A 48 -2.48 2.80 -3.40
C VAL A 48 -1.79 2.58 -2.05
N SER A 49 -2.57 2.57 -0.96
CA SER A 49 -2.05 2.55 0.41
C SER A 49 -1.11 1.37 0.71
N GLY A 50 -1.32 0.22 0.06
CA GLY A 50 -0.46 -0.94 0.23
C GLY A 50 0.89 -0.86 -0.49
N VAL A 51 1.11 0.17 -1.30
CA VAL A 51 2.41 0.45 -1.93
C VAL A 51 3.40 1.02 -0.89
N GLY A 52 2.88 1.62 0.19
CA GLY A 52 3.68 2.22 1.26
C GLY A 52 4.15 3.64 0.94
N ASP A 53 5.00 4.17 1.82
CA ASP A 53 5.48 5.54 1.73
C ASP A 53 6.50 5.71 0.62
N PHE A 54 6.53 6.91 0.00
CA PHE A 54 7.59 7.34 -0.91
C PHE A 54 7.77 8.86 -0.85
N ASP A 55 9.00 9.29 -1.12
CA ASP A 55 9.40 10.69 -1.24
C ASP A 55 9.42 11.06 -2.71
N GLY A 56 8.38 11.72 -3.21
CA GLY A 56 8.27 11.98 -4.65
C GLY A 56 7.00 12.68 -5.08
N GLY A 57 6.56 12.37 -6.31
CA GLY A 57 5.41 12.95 -6.95
C GLY A 57 4.25 11.97 -7.11
N PHE A 58 3.04 12.49 -7.06
CA PHE A 58 1.79 11.78 -7.30
C PHE A 58 0.91 12.63 -8.21
N LEU A 59 0.39 12.03 -9.26
CA LEU A 59 -0.56 12.63 -10.18
C LEU A 59 -1.78 11.72 -10.33
N LYS A 60 -2.97 12.29 -10.17
CA LYS A 60 -4.25 11.64 -10.48
C LYS A 60 -5.07 12.54 -11.39
N VAL A 61 -5.56 12.00 -12.49
CA VAL A 61 -6.39 12.68 -13.47
C VAL A 61 -7.71 11.95 -13.63
N ARG A 62 -8.82 12.68 -13.63
CA ARG A 62 -10.15 12.12 -13.89
C ARG A 62 -10.34 11.88 -15.38
N VAL A 63 -10.69 10.65 -15.73
CA VAL A 63 -11.04 10.24 -17.09
C VAL A 63 -12.52 9.82 -17.09
N GLY A 64 -13.41 10.74 -17.48
CA GLY A 64 -14.84 10.51 -17.41
C GLY A 64 -15.46 10.71 -16.02
N ARG A 65 -16.61 10.10 -15.78
CA ARG A 65 -17.43 10.36 -14.57
C ARG A 65 -17.02 9.58 -13.35
N LYS A 66 -16.40 8.41 -13.52
CA LYS A 66 -16.17 7.44 -12.44
C LYS A 66 -14.75 6.86 -12.43
N MET A 67 -13.93 7.23 -13.38
CA MET A 67 -12.60 6.65 -13.56
C MET A 67 -11.53 7.73 -13.38
N HIS A 68 -10.47 7.34 -12.71
CA HIS A 68 -9.26 8.14 -12.59
C HIS A 68 -8.07 7.28 -13.02
N VAL A 69 -7.11 7.90 -13.65
CA VAL A 69 -5.81 7.31 -13.93
C VAL A 69 -4.75 8.14 -13.23
N GLY A 70 -3.67 7.51 -12.86
CA GLY A 70 -2.60 8.25 -12.21
C GLY A 70 -1.28 7.54 -12.26
N PHE A 71 -0.26 8.32 -11.90
CA PHE A 71 1.13 7.92 -11.82
C PHE A 71 1.71 8.41 -10.49
N PHE A 72 2.66 7.67 -9.97
CA PHE A 72 3.46 8.09 -8.84
C PHE A 72 4.89 7.62 -9.02
N GLY A 73 5.81 8.35 -8.43
CA GLY A 73 7.21 7.99 -8.47
C GLY A 73 8.03 8.81 -7.51
N GLY A 74 9.11 8.20 -7.03
CA GLY A 74 10.00 8.81 -6.06
C GLY A 74 10.95 7.79 -5.46
N PHE A 75 11.40 8.10 -4.24
CA PHE A 75 12.38 7.32 -3.50
C PHE A 75 11.72 6.68 -2.28
N GLN A 76 12.12 5.48 -1.94
CA GLN A 76 11.66 4.85 -0.70
C GLN A 76 12.42 5.43 0.49
N PRO A 77 11.74 5.91 1.53
CA PRO A 77 12.43 6.30 2.75
C PRO A 77 13.04 5.08 3.43
N SER A 78 14.23 5.24 3.99
CA SER A 78 14.90 4.19 4.75
C SER A 78 14.01 3.71 5.91
N LEU A 79 13.82 2.40 6.04
CA LEU A 79 13.02 1.80 7.10
C LEU A 79 13.62 2.02 8.50
N GLN A 80 14.95 2.17 8.58
CA GLN A 80 15.66 2.33 9.85
C GLN A 80 15.65 3.77 10.34
N THR A 81 15.98 4.72 9.45
CA THR A 81 16.22 6.12 9.82
C THR A 81 15.11 7.06 9.41
N SER A 82 14.15 6.60 8.59
CA SER A 82 13.20 7.45 7.84
C SER A 82 13.89 8.52 6.99
N GLY A 83 15.19 8.38 6.75
CA GLY A 83 15.95 9.26 5.89
C GLY A 83 15.67 9.02 4.41
N PHE A 84 16.06 9.97 3.59
CA PHE A 84 16.01 9.86 2.14
C PHE A 84 17.05 8.84 1.66
N ASP A 85 16.64 7.91 0.78
CA ASP A 85 17.52 6.94 0.14
C ASP A 85 17.39 7.04 -1.39
N ALA A 86 18.33 7.71 -2.02
CA ALA A 86 18.36 7.90 -3.48
C ALA A 86 18.55 6.59 -4.27
N LYS A 87 19.03 5.54 -3.63
CA LYS A 87 19.29 4.24 -4.26
C LYS A 87 18.02 3.39 -4.38
N ALA A 88 17.05 3.61 -3.51
CA ALA A 88 15.79 2.88 -3.50
C ALA A 88 14.70 3.71 -4.19
N GLN A 89 14.37 3.34 -5.41
CA GLN A 89 13.38 4.04 -6.23
C GLN A 89 12.08 3.24 -6.29
N LYS A 90 10.96 3.94 -6.37
CA LYS A 90 9.63 3.36 -6.53
C LYS A 90 8.84 4.18 -7.53
N MET A 91 8.20 3.49 -8.47
CA MET A 91 7.29 4.14 -9.43
C MET A 91 6.14 3.23 -9.79
N GLY A 92 5.06 3.81 -10.23
CA GLY A 92 3.89 3.04 -10.64
C GLY A 92 2.84 3.85 -11.36
N ALA A 93 1.93 3.11 -11.98
CA ALA A 93 0.73 3.64 -12.61
C ALA A 93 -0.50 2.94 -12.05
N PHE A 94 -1.62 3.64 -11.98
CA PHE A 94 -2.86 3.06 -11.48
C PHE A 94 -4.08 3.54 -12.24
N VAL A 95 -5.10 2.70 -12.18
CA VAL A 95 -6.47 3.03 -12.59
C VAL A 95 -7.36 2.87 -11.36
N ASN A 96 -8.18 3.86 -11.10
CA ASN A 96 -9.13 3.85 -10.01
C ASN A 96 -10.55 4.03 -10.55
N TRP A 97 -11.44 3.17 -10.09
CA TRP A 97 -12.86 3.22 -10.39
C TRP A 97 -13.63 3.62 -9.14
N ASP A 98 -14.30 4.77 -9.19
CA ASP A 98 -15.00 5.37 -8.07
C ASP A 98 -16.51 5.48 -8.34
N ARG A 99 -17.30 4.76 -7.53
CA ARG A 99 -18.77 4.81 -7.51
C ARG A 99 -19.28 5.32 -6.16
N THR A 100 -18.67 6.34 -5.60
CA THR A 100 -19.04 6.85 -4.28
C THR A 100 -20.30 7.71 -4.26
N GLY A 101 -20.80 8.14 -5.42
CA GLY A 101 -22.00 8.97 -5.53
C GLY A 101 -23.35 8.26 -5.32
N LEU A 102 -23.38 6.95 -5.12
CA LEU A 102 -24.61 6.19 -4.94
C LEU A 102 -25.01 6.10 -3.46
N ARG A 103 -26.32 6.30 -3.17
CA ARG A 103 -26.83 6.37 -1.79
C ARG A 103 -26.66 5.06 -1.02
N PHE A 104 -26.90 3.91 -1.66
CA PHE A 104 -26.89 2.59 -1.03
C PHE A 104 -25.65 1.75 -1.35
N PHE A 105 -24.99 2.04 -2.47
CA PHE A 105 -23.82 1.28 -2.91
C PHE A 105 -22.69 2.24 -3.24
N ARG A 106 -21.58 2.09 -2.55
CA ARG A 106 -20.34 2.82 -2.83
C ARG A 106 -19.23 1.82 -3.07
N GLN A 107 -18.47 2.05 -4.09
CA GLN A 107 -17.33 1.22 -4.47
C GLN A 107 -16.17 2.10 -4.89
N ASN A 108 -14.99 1.77 -4.38
CA ASN A 108 -13.73 2.35 -4.81
C ASN A 108 -12.75 1.22 -5.08
N THR A 109 -12.39 1.03 -6.33
CA THR A 109 -11.52 -0.06 -6.78
C THR A 109 -10.30 0.54 -7.45
N THR A 110 -9.11 0.12 -7.03
CA THR A 110 -7.84 0.54 -7.63
C THR A 110 -7.07 -0.69 -8.10
N LEU A 111 -6.55 -0.62 -9.30
CA LEU A 111 -5.57 -1.54 -9.85
C LEU A 111 -4.32 -0.74 -10.18
N ALA A 112 -3.16 -1.19 -9.72
CA ALA A 112 -1.89 -0.54 -10.00
C ALA A 112 -0.82 -1.55 -10.43
N PHE A 113 0.12 -1.08 -11.23
CA PHE A 113 1.39 -1.73 -11.48
C PHE A 113 2.49 -0.91 -10.80
N VAL A 114 3.37 -1.57 -10.08
CA VAL A 114 4.41 -0.94 -9.27
C VAL A 114 5.75 -1.59 -9.54
N GLY A 115 6.76 -0.77 -9.78
CA GLY A 115 8.16 -1.16 -9.86
C GLY A 115 8.94 -0.56 -8.70
N GLU A 116 9.74 -1.39 -8.04
CA GLU A 116 10.70 -1.02 -7.02
C GLU A 116 12.09 -1.36 -7.53
N TYR A 117 12.99 -0.38 -7.47
CA TYR A 117 14.34 -0.50 -8.01
C TYR A 117 15.36 -0.19 -6.92
N GLN A 118 16.48 -0.92 -6.93
CA GLN A 118 17.58 -0.70 -6.01
C GLN A 118 18.88 -0.54 -6.82
N ASN A 119 19.57 0.59 -6.66
CA ASN A 119 20.78 0.90 -7.44
C ASN A 119 20.57 0.80 -8.97
N GLY A 120 19.36 1.15 -9.48
CA GLY A 120 19.02 1.06 -10.90
C GLY A 120 18.67 -0.36 -11.39
N GLN A 121 18.72 -1.37 -10.53
CA GLN A 121 18.31 -2.74 -10.84
C GLN A 121 16.88 -2.99 -10.36
N ILE A 122 16.16 -3.86 -11.07
CA ILE A 122 14.82 -4.26 -10.67
C ILE A 122 14.94 -5.06 -9.37
N ASN A 123 14.39 -4.50 -8.29
CA ASN A 123 14.26 -5.19 -7.01
C ASN A 123 12.95 -5.98 -6.97
N ARG A 124 11.85 -5.36 -7.46
CA ARG A 124 10.53 -5.96 -7.41
C ARG A 124 9.59 -5.29 -8.40
N GLU A 125 8.78 -6.08 -9.10
CA GLU A 125 7.64 -5.61 -9.89
C GLU A 125 6.40 -6.38 -9.47
N TYR A 126 5.25 -5.69 -9.31
CA TYR A 126 4.03 -6.34 -8.86
C TYR A 126 2.76 -5.63 -9.32
N PHE A 127 1.70 -6.39 -9.41
CA PHE A 127 0.35 -5.87 -9.49
C PHE A 127 -0.24 -5.70 -8.10
N TYR A 128 -0.90 -4.59 -7.92
CA TYR A 128 -1.59 -4.21 -6.70
C TYR A 128 -3.06 -4.01 -6.99
N PHE A 129 -3.92 -4.64 -6.21
CA PHE A 129 -5.36 -4.50 -6.25
C PHE A 129 -5.88 -4.08 -4.89
N GLN A 130 -6.75 -3.07 -4.85
CA GLN A 130 -7.44 -2.62 -3.66
C GLN A 130 -8.89 -2.37 -3.99
N ASN A 131 -9.79 -2.83 -3.14
CA ASN A 131 -11.22 -2.66 -3.33
C ASN A 131 -11.89 -2.36 -2.00
N PHE A 132 -12.70 -1.29 -2.01
CA PHE A 132 -13.61 -0.92 -0.94
C PHE A 132 -15.03 -0.97 -1.46
N ILE A 133 -15.91 -1.71 -0.78
CA ILE A 133 -17.33 -1.76 -1.07
C ILE A 133 -18.09 -1.42 0.21
N TRP A 134 -19.07 -0.54 0.08
CA TRP A 134 -20.04 -0.24 1.14
C TRP A 134 -21.46 -0.43 0.59
N ILE A 135 -22.26 -1.22 1.33
CA ILE A 135 -23.65 -1.44 1.03
C ILE A 135 -24.48 -0.84 2.17
N GLY A 136 -25.09 0.30 1.88
CA GLY A 136 -25.74 1.11 2.89
C GLY A 136 -24.75 1.55 3.98
N ARG A 137 -25.22 1.44 5.24
CA ARG A 137 -24.39 1.67 6.45
C ARG A 137 -24.05 0.39 7.20
N LYS A 138 -24.50 -0.75 6.66
CA LYS A 138 -24.52 -2.02 7.40
C LYS A 138 -23.41 -2.98 6.96
N VAL A 139 -22.96 -2.90 5.71
CA VAL A 139 -21.97 -3.84 5.21
C VAL A 139 -20.82 -3.08 4.59
N SER A 140 -19.60 -3.46 4.95
CA SER A 140 -18.38 -2.99 4.31
C SER A 140 -17.45 -4.17 4.01
N LEU A 141 -16.88 -4.16 2.83
CA LEU A 141 -15.87 -5.10 2.39
C LEU A 141 -14.63 -4.32 1.99
N PHE A 142 -13.51 -4.70 2.57
CA PHE A 142 -12.18 -4.25 2.15
C PHE A 142 -11.38 -5.43 1.65
N GLN A 143 -10.76 -5.27 0.50
CA GLN A 143 -9.88 -6.28 -0.10
C GLN A 143 -8.61 -5.60 -0.59
N HIS A 144 -7.51 -6.30 -0.41
CA HIS A 144 -6.20 -5.87 -0.85
C HIS A 144 -5.40 -7.10 -1.27
N VAL A 145 -4.84 -7.07 -2.46
CA VAL A 145 -4.04 -8.17 -3.03
C VAL A 145 -2.81 -7.58 -3.70
N ALA A 146 -1.64 -8.16 -3.47
CA ALA A 146 -0.43 -7.88 -4.22
C ALA A 146 0.16 -9.17 -4.77
N VAL A 147 0.48 -9.15 -6.07
CA VAL A 147 1.00 -10.29 -6.82
C VAL A 147 2.31 -9.88 -7.46
N ASP A 148 3.40 -10.51 -7.04
CA ASP A 148 4.73 -10.25 -7.55
C ASP A 148 4.96 -10.94 -8.90
N LEU A 149 5.65 -10.22 -9.80
CA LEU A 149 6.17 -10.73 -11.06
C LEU A 149 7.65 -11.06 -10.85
N ASP A 150 7.94 -12.33 -10.61
CA ASP A 150 9.34 -12.76 -10.45
C ASP A 150 10.01 -12.90 -11.82
N ARG A 151 10.83 -11.92 -12.17
CA ARG A 151 11.63 -11.94 -13.41
C ARG A 151 13.10 -12.29 -13.18
N HIS A 152 13.56 -12.32 -11.93
CA HIS A 152 14.99 -12.37 -11.63
C HIS A 152 15.47 -13.69 -11.02
N ASN A 153 14.64 -14.42 -10.33
CA ASN A 153 15.02 -15.69 -9.66
C ASN A 153 14.66 -16.90 -10.49
N GLN A 154 15.46 -17.16 -11.52
CA GLN A 154 15.33 -18.39 -12.33
C GLN A 154 15.74 -19.68 -11.57
N THR A 155 16.29 -19.57 -10.37
CA THR A 155 16.94 -20.68 -9.67
C THR A 155 16.05 -21.39 -8.64
N LEU A 156 15.00 -20.75 -8.15
CA LEU A 156 14.11 -21.35 -7.15
C LEU A 156 12.66 -21.39 -7.64
N GLN A 157 12.27 -22.52 -8.18
CA GLN A 157 10.89 -22.86 -8.55
C GLN A 157 10.25 -21.93 -9.59
N ASN A 158 10.18 -22.39 -10.79
CA ASN A 158 9.42 -22.08 -12.02
C ASN A 158 8.12 -21.23 -11.92
N LYS A 159 7.90 -20.44 -10.87
CA LYS A 159 6.70 -19.62 -10.70
C LYS A 159 7.00 -18.16 -11.07
N ARG A 160 6.66 -17.80 -12.30
CA ARG A 160 6.75 -16.41 -12.82
C ARG A 160 5.83 -15.41 -12.09
N VAL A 161 4.89 -15.89 -11.30
CA VAL A 161 3.87 -15.09 -10.60
C VAL A 161 3.67 -15.65 -9.20
N GLN A 162 3.83 -14.83 -8.18
CA GLN A 162 3.71 -15.23 -6.78
C GLN A 162 2.78 -14.31 -6.00
N LEU A 163 1.81 -14.88 -5.28
CA LEU A 163 0.99 -14.14 -4.34
C LEU A 163 1.86 -13.65 -3.18
N ARG A 164 1.96 -12.32 -3.03
CA ARG A 164 2.72 -11.67 -1.97
C ARG A 164 1.91 -11.52 -0.70
N ASN A 165 0.78 -10.88 -0.83
CA ASN A 165 -0.17 -10.74 0.24
C ASN A 165 -1.60 -10.69 -0.32
N ALA A 166 -2.52 -11.17 0.48
CA ALA A 166 -3.95 -10.98 0.28
C ALA A 166 -4.58 -10.71 1.65
N TYR A 167 -5.34 -9.65 1.72
CA TYR A 167 -6.07 -9.27 2.91
C TYR A 167 -7.51 -8.95 2.54
N THR A 168 -8.45 -9.56 3.23
CA THR A 168 -9.87 -9.30 3.03
C THR A 168 -10.55 -9.15 4.38
N THR A 169 -11.36 -8.13 4.55
CA THR A 169 -12.19 -7.94 5.75
C THR A 169 -13.60 -7.61 5.35
N LEU A 170 -14.53 -8.44 5.80
CA LEU A 170 -15.97 -8.21 5.71
C LEU A 170 -16.47 -7.78 7.09
N ARG A 171 -17.13 -6.65 7.15
CA ARG A 171 -17.84 -6.18 8.36
C ARG A 171 -19.32 -6.04 8.08
N VAL A 172 -20.13 -6.60 8.96
CA VAL A 172 -21.59 -6.51 8.93
C VAL A 172 -22.06 -5.91 10.25
N SER A 173 -22.79 -4.80 10.19
CA SER A 173 -23.34 -4.08 11.34
C SER A 173 -24.86 -3.98 11.19
N PRO A 174 -25.62 -5.01 11.60
CA PRO A 174 -27.08 -5.02 11.46
C PRO A 174 -27.75 -3.88 12.24
N SER A 175 -27.16 -3.49 13.37
CA SER A 175 -27.63 -2.40 14.22
C SER A 175 -26.45 -1.51 14.64
N SER A 176 -26.74 -0.38 15.28
CA SER A 176 -25.71 0.50 15.86
C SER A 176 -24.98 -0.09 17.06
N ARG A 177 -25.58 -1.15 17.68
CA ARG A 177 -25.06 -1.79 18.91
C ARG A 177 -24.35 -3.11 18.64
N PHE A 178 -24.44 -3.63 17.42
CA PHE A 178 -23.89 -4.95 17.09
C PHE A 178 -23.17 -4.92 15.75
N SER A 179 -21.94 -5.38 15.74
CA SER A 179 -21.17 -5.57 14.51
C SER A 179 -20.34 -6.86 14.57
N VAL A 180 -20.27 -7.53 13.43
CA VAL A 180 -19.43 -8.71 13.21
C VAL A 180 -18.44 -8.38 12.12
N SER A 181 -17.18 -8.70 12.31
CA SER A 181 -16.17 -8.64 11.26
C SER A 181 -15.45 -9.97 11.13
N VAL A 182 -15.24 -10.38 9.88
CA VAL A 182 -14.46 -11.56 9.53
C VAL A 182 -13.35 -11.11 8.59
N GLY A 183 -12.12 -11.48 8.89
CA GLY A 183 -10.93 -11.16 8.11
C GLY A 183 -10.20 -12.41 7.68
N TYR A 184 -9.61 -12.37 6.50
CA TYR A 184 -8.62 -13.31 6.00
C TYR A 184 -7.34 -12.56 5.68
N ASP A 185 -6.22 -13.08 6.12
CA ASP A 185 -4.88 -12.53 5.88
C ASP A 185 -3.97 -13.65 5.38
N ALA A 186 -3.36 -13.45 4.23
CA ALA A 186 -2.36 -14.33 3.67
C ALA A 186 -1.14 -13.49 3.28
N ARG A 187 0.02 -13.82 3.84
CA ARG A 187 1.28 -13.08 3.60
C ARG A 187 2.40 -14.05 3.31
N ASN A 188 3.14 -13.73 2.26
CA ASN A 188 4.43 -14.32 2.01
C ASN A 188 5.50 -13.43 2.65
N GLN A 189 6.15 -13.93 3.69
CA GLN A 189 7.15 -13.17 4.43
C GLN A 189 8.49 -13.27 3.68
N ILE A 190 8.78 -12.30 2.83
CA ILE A 190 10.11 -12.15 2.25
C ILE A 190 10.92 -11.33 3.25
N LEU A 191 12.00 -11.90 3.76
CA LEU A 191 12.96 -11.19 4.58
C LEU A 191 13.66 -10.12 3.74
N PRO A 192 13.90 -8.92 4.28
CA PRO A 192 14.67 -7.90 3.56
C PRO A 192 16.09 -8.40 3.29
N PRO A 193 16.72 -7.96 2.17
CA PRO A 193 18.05 -8.41 1.74
C PRO A 193 19.20 -8.11 2.71
N VAL A 194 18.93 -7.40 3.82
CA VAL A 194 19.90 -7.16 4.90
C VAL A 194 20.39 -8.45 5.58
N PHE A 195 19.72 -9.58 5.35
CA PHE A 195 20.05 -10.88 5.92
C PHE A 195 20.76 -11.83 4.95
N GLU A 196 21.43 -11.33 3.92
CA GLU A 196 22.19 -12.13 2.94
C GLU A 196 23.29 -13.01 3.56
N THR A 197 23.59 -12.87 4.85
CA THR A 197 24.59 -13.69 5.58
C THR A 197 23.98 -14.84 6.38
N VAL A 198 22.66 -15.01 6.36
CA VAL A 198 22.00 -16.13 7.05
C VAL A 198 21.86 -17.29 6.05
N GLU A 199 22.36 -18.48 6.42
CA GLU A 199 22.26 -19.68 5.59
C GLU A 199 20.85 -19.87 5.02
N ASP A 200 20.74 -20.16 3.73
CA ASP A 200 19.50 -20.34 2.96
C ASP A 200 18.52 -21.35 3.61
N SER A 201 19.03 -22.28 4.41
CA SER A 201 18.22 -23.28 5.13
C SER A 201 17.36 -22.71 6.26
N LEU A 202 17.69 -21.53 6.79
CA LEU A 202 16.90 -20.83 7.81
C LEU A 202 15.91 -19.82 7.21
N MET A 203 16.03 -19.51 5.93
CA MET A 203 15.11 -18.66 5.18
C MET A 203 13.95 -19.43 4.59
N ALA A 204 13.29 -20.29 5.35
CA ALA A 204 12.02 -20.85 4.92
C ALA A 204 11.06 -19.68 4.65
N VAL A 205 10.75 -19.47 3.35
CA VAL A 205 9.71 -18.55 2.92
C VAL A 205 8.40 -19.00 3.58
N ALA A 206 8.12 -18.46 4.75
CA ALA A 206 6.95 -18.87 5.51
C ALA A 206 5.73 -18.15 4.93
N PHE A 207 5.00 -18.85 4.09
CA PHE A 207 3.64 -18.42 3.76
C PHE A 207 2.77 -18.54 5.02
N ARG A 208 2.30 -17.40 5.52
CA ARG A 208 1.38 -17.34 6.67
C ARG A 208 0.00 -16.98 6.18
N GLN A 209 -0.99 -17.74 6.64
CA GLN A 209 -2.39 -17.43 6.41
C GLN A 209 -3.18 -17.59 7.71
N GLY A 210 -4.23 -16.81 7.87
CA GLY A 210 -5.07 -16.86 9.05
C GLY A 210 -6.42 -16.21 8.83
N PHE A 211 -7.37 -16.65 9.65
CA PHE A 211 -8.68 -16.03 9.77
C PHE A 211 -8.76 -15.32 11.12
N GLN A 212 -9.45 -14.20 11.13
CA GLN A 212 -9.76 -13.46 12.37
C GLN A 212 -11.24 -13.10 12.38
N GLY A 213 -11.86 -13.20 13.54
CA GLY A 213 -13.24 -12.80 13.77
C GLY A 213 -13.32 -11.86 14.97
N ASN A 214 -14.19 -10.85 14.89
CA ASN A 214 -14.48 -9.94 15.99
C ASN A 214 -15.98 -9.66 16.02
N VAL A 215 -16.53 -9.68 17.24
CA VAL A 215 -17.93 -9.33 17.53
C VAL A 215 -17.91 -8.20 18.54
N THR A 216 -18.64 -7.15 18.26
CA THR A 216 -18.70 -5.96 19.12
C THR A 216 -20.17 -5.54 19.29
#